data_c95d28e7275c607541a76a8f913b5f9c
#
_entry.id   c95d28e7275c607541a76a8f913b5f9c
#
_cell.length_a   1.000
_cell.length_b   1.000
_cell.length_c   1.000
_cell.angle_alpha   90.00
_cell.angle_beta   90.00
_cell.angle_gamma   90.00
#
_symmetry.space_group_name_H-M   'P 1'
#
loop_
_entity.id
_entity.type
_entity.pdbx_description
1 polymer ?
#
loop_
_entity_poly.entity_id
_entity_poly.type
_entity_poly.pdbx_seq_one_letter_code
_entity_poly.pdbx_strand_id
1 'polypeptide(L)'
;MKIIKITENSGIPKYKQIVGSIEDAIVKRMLKKGDKLPSLNSIKHQHALSRDTVLTAFNELKTRGIVQSIVGKGYYVISEDIAVSQKIFLLFDEFNSFKEDLYNSFLAGLGASVQVDIFFHHFNLEVFNKLINDNVGDYSYYVIMPANLKGAETVIKRLPNDKVYILDQMSSELMEYPSIYQNFKKDIYEGLLAGHKQIKNYKKAINLEPTNN
;
A
#
# COMPACT_ATOMS: atom_id res chain seq x y z
N MET A 1 -34.79 -2.52 -4.37
CA MET A 1 -34.27 -1.18 -4.75
C MET A 1 -33.06 -1.38 -5.64
N LYS A 2 -33.04 -0.83 -6.89
CA LYS A 2 -31.90 -1.01 -7.79
C LYS A 2 -30.82 0.02 -7.43
N ILE A 3 -29.79 -0.40 -6.71
CA ILE A 3 -28.64 0.44 -6.36
C ILE A 3 -27.75 0.68 -7.57
N ILE A 4 -27.48 -0.38 -8.36
CA ILE A 4 -26.58 -0.33 -9.52
C ILE A 4 -27.37 0.15 -10.75
N LYS A 5 -26.80 1.12 -11.47
CA LYS A 5 -27.29 1.64 -12.73
C LYS A 5 -26.22 1.48 -13.81
N ILE A 6 -26.56 0.82 -14.89
CA ILE A 6 -25.66 0.63 -16.05
C ILE A 6 -26.33 1.26 -17.27
N THR A 7 -25.60 2.16 -17.92
CA THR A 7 -26.00 2.80 -19.15
C THR A 7 -25.17 2.23 -20.30
N GLU A 8 -25.84 1.67 -21.31
CA GLU A 8 -25.18 1.22 -22.53
C GLU A 8 -24.64 2.44 -23.28
N ASN A 9 -23.51 2.27 -23.99
CA ASN A 9 -22.92 3.29 -24.87
C ASN A 9 -22.60 4.64 -24.19
N SER A 10 -22.37 4.66 -22.88
CA SER A 10 -22.04 5.88 -22.11
C SER A 10 -20.58 6.35 -22.28
N GLY A 11 -19.71 5.58 -22.95
CA GLY A 11 -18.26 5.84 -23.00
C GLY A 11 -17.54 5.53 -21.69
N ILE A 12 -18.25 5.29 -20.59
CA ILE A 12 -17.69 4.97 -19.28
C ILE A 12 -17.59 3.44 -19.12
N PRO A 13 -16.44 2.89 -18.76
CA PRO A 13 -16.28 1.45 -18.51
C PRO A 13 -17.33 0.93 -17.52
N LYS A 14 -17.91 -0.24 -17.78
CA LYS A 14 -19.00 -0.81 -16.99
C LYS A 14 -18.64 -0.95 -15.49
N TYR A 15 -17.38 -1.33 -15.17
CA TYR A 15 -16.95 -1.43 -13.77
C TYR A 15 -16.96 -0.06 -13.08
N LYS A 16 -16.57 1.02 -13.76
CA LYS A 16 -16.65 2.39 -13.22
C LYS A 16 -18.07 2.85 -12.95
N GLN A 17 -19.02 2.41 -13.80
CA GLN A 17 -20.45 2.70 -13.59
C GLN A 17 -20.97 1.98 -12.32
N ILE A 18 -20.48 0.77 -12.03
CA ILE A 18 -20.80 0.06 -10.78
C ILE A 18 -20.24 0.83 -9.58
N VAL A 19 -18.95 1.23 -9.64
CA VAL A 19 -18.30 2.01 -8.59
C VAL A 19 -19.09 3.28 -8.32
N GLY A 20 -19.32 4.11 -9.32
CA GLY A 20 -20.09 5.35 -9.19
C GLY A 20 -21.52 5.15 -8.69
N SER A 21 -22.18 4.04 -9.06
CA SER A 21 -23.53 3.74 -8.53
C SER A 21 -23.51 3.44 -7.03
N ILE A 22 -22.48 2.76 -6.53
CA ILE A 22 -22.32 2.46 -5.09
C ILE A 22 -21.96 3.74 -4.33
N GLU A 23 -21.05 4.54 -4.86
CA GLU A 23 -20.69 5.86 -4.28
C GLU A 23 -21.91 6.77 -4.19
N ASP A 24 -22.66 6.89 -5.27
CA ASP A 24 -23.93 7.63 -5.31
C ASP A 24 -24.93 7.16 -4.24
N ALA A 25 -25.01 5.83 -4.05
CA ALA A 25 -25.90 5.26 -3.04
C ALA A 25 -25.45 5.60 -1.62
N ILE A 26 -24.13 5.66 -1.36
CA ILE A 26 -23.55 6.11 -0.10
C ILE A 26 -23.85 7.59 0.13
N VAL A 27 -23.55 8.46 -0.83
CA VAL A 27 -23.85 9.91 -0.72
C VAL A 27 -25.33 10.18 -0.47
N LYS A 28 -26.22 9.44 -1.15
CA LYS A 28 -27.67 9.54 -0.96
C LYS A 28 -28.17 8.84 0.31
N ARG A 29 -27.27 8.33 1.15
CA ARG A 29 -27.57 7.58 2.37
C ARG A 29 -28.48 6.36 2.18
N MET A 30 -28.52 5.82 0.98
CA MET A 30 -29.19 4.56 0.65
C MET A 30 -28.35 3.34 1.04
N LEU A 31 -27.04 3.51 1.15
CA LEU A 31 -26.07 2.59 1.74
C LEU A 31 -25.33 3.32 2.86
N LYS A 32 -25.15 2.63 3.98
CA LYS A 32 -24.44 3.13 5.15
C LYS A 32 -23.37 2.13 5.59
N LYS A 33 -22.45 2.57 6.44
CA LYS A 33 -21.47 1.69 7.07
C LYS A 33 -22.17 0.51 7.75
N GLY A 34 -21.71 -0.71 7.45
CA GLY A 34 -22.29 -1.98 7.90
C GLY A 34 -23.27 -2.62 6.91
N ASP A 35 -23.75 -1.89 5.91
CA ASP A 35 -24.70 -2.44 4.94
C ASP A 35 -24.04 -3.43 4.00
N LYS A 36 -24.76 -4.50 3.69
CA LYS A 36 -24.35 -5.54 2.75
C LYS A 36 -24.63 -5.10 1.33
N LEU A 37 -23.63 -5.23 0.45
CA LEU A 37 -23.80 -5.01 -0.98
C LEU A 37 -24.48 -6.21 -1.67
N PRO A 38 -25.12 -5.99 -2.82
CA PRO A 38 -25.61 -7.08 -3.67
C PRO A 38 -24.45 -8.03 -4.03
N SER A 39 -24.72 -9.32 -4.15
CA SER A 39 -23.67 -10.30 -4.50
C SER A 39 -23.15 -10.08 -5.93
N LEU A 40 -21.90 -10.48 -6.20
CA LEU A 40 -21.29 -10.43 -7.54
C LEU A 40 -22.19 -11.12 -8.57
N ASN A 41 -22.76 -12.29 -8.22
CA ASN A 41 -23.63 -13.04 -9.09
C ASN A 41 -24.97 -12.32 -9.35
N SER A 42 -25.53 -11.67 -8.32
CA SER A 42 -26.76 -10.88 -8.48
C SER A 42 -26.56 -9.74 -9.48
N ILE A 43 -25.47 -8.97 -9.34
CA ILE A 43 -25.16 -7.86 -10.25
C ILE A 43 -24.89 -8.38 -11.68
N LYS A 44 -24.08 -9.46 -11.80
CA LYS A 44 -23.78 -10.13 -13.06
C LYS A 44 -25.07 -10.47 -13.82
N HIS A 45 -25.98 -11.16 -13.16
CA HIS A 45 -27.25 -11.58 -13.80
C HIS A 45 -28.20 -10.43 -14.09
N GLN A 46 -28.31 -9.47 -13.16
CA GLN A 46 -29.23 -8.34 -13.31
C GLN A 46 -28.84 -7.40 -14.46
N HIS A 47 -27.54 -7.29 -14.76
CA HIS A 47 -27.02 -6.33 -15.74
C HIS A 47 -26.32 -7.00 -16.94
N ALA A 48 -26.41 -8.33 -17.08
CA ALA A 48 -25.76 -9.12 -18.15
C ALA A 48 -24.25 -8.83 -18.28
N LEU A 49 -23.55 -8.69 -17.14
CA LEU A 49 -22.13 -8.39 -17.09
C LEU A 49 -21.28 -9.65 -16.90
N SER A 50 -19.99 -9.59 -17.26
CA SER A 50 -19.02 -10.61 -16.86
C SER A 50 -18.78 -10.57 -15.35
N ARG A 51 -18.41 -11.71 -14.77
CA ARG A 51 -18.01 -11.77 -13.35
C ARG A 51 -16.81 -10.87 -13.07
N ASP A 52 -15.86 -10.83 -14.00
CA ASP A 52 -14.61 -10.06 -13.84
C ASP A 52 -14.88 -8.55 -13.84
N THR A 53 -15.83 -8.07 -14.65
CA THR A 53 -16.25 -6.67 -14.63
C THR A 53 -16.79 -6.26 -13.26
N VAL A 54 -17.62 -7.11 -12.65
CA VAL A 54 -18.19 -6.83 -11.31
C VAL A 54 -17.11 -6.94 -10.25
N LEU A 55 -16.22 -7.95 -10.33
CA LEU A 55 -15.13 -8.15 -9.40
C LEU A 55 -14.14 -6.97 -9.43
N THR A 56 -13.81 -6.44 -10.61
CA THR A 56 -12.95 -5.26 -10.77
C THR A 56 -13.53 -4.05 -10.03
N ALA A 57 -14.83 -3.80 -10.14
CA ALA A 57 -15.49 -2.72 -9.42
C ALA A 57 -15.39 -2.90 -7.90
N PHE A 58 -15.63 -4.11 -7.40
CA PHE A 58 -15.58 -4.39 -5.97
C PHE A 58 -14.15 -4.34 -5.42
N ASN A 59 -13.15 -4.76 -6.21
CA ASN A 59 -11.75 -4.65 -5.84
C ASN A 59 -11.31 -3.17 -5.78
N GLU A 60 -11.76 -2.32 -6.70
CA GLU A 60 -11.49 -0.88 -6.62
C GLU A 60 -12.06 -0.26 -5.35
N LEU A 61 -13.32 -0.53 -5.02
CA LEU A 61 -13.93 -0.06 -3.78
C LEU A 61 -13.23 -0.61 -2.53
N LYS A 62 -12.75 -1.85 -2.58
CA LYS A 62 -12.00 -2.50 -1.49
C LYS A 62 -10.64 -1.84 -1.27
N THR A 63 -9.87 -1.62 -2.33
CA THR A 63 -8.53 -0.99 -2.25
C THR A 63 -8.60 0.48 -1.81
N ARG A 64 -9.74 1.13 -2.01
CA ARG A 64 -10.03 2.48 -1.49
C ARG A 64 -10.59 2.47 -0.06
N GLY A 65 -10.76 1.30 0.54
CA GLY A 65 -11.28 1.17 1.89
C GLY A 65 -12.75 1.53 2.06
N ILE A 66 -13.53 1.55 0.98
CA ILE A 66 -14.99 1.84 1.00
C ILE A 66 -15.77 0.58 1.39
N VAL A 67 -15.32 -0.58 0.89
CA VAL A 67 -15.95 -1.88 1.18
C VAL A 67 -14.93 -2.91 1.65
N GLN A 68 -15.41 -3.93 2.36
CA GLN A 68 -14.62 -5.12 2.70
C GLN A 68 -15.31 -6.40 2.25
N SER A 69 -14.52 -7.43 1.98
CA SER A 69 -15.01 -8.78 1.73
C SER A 69 -14.97 -9.60 3.02
N ILE A 70 -16.08 -10.24 3.37
CA ILE A 70 -16.15 -11.19 4.49
C ILE A 70 -16.37 -12.58 3.88
N VAL A 71 -15.46 -13.51 4.13
CA VAL A 71 -15.51 -14.87 3.59
C VAL A 71 -16.85 -15.52 3.94
N GLY A 72 -17.51 -16.10 2.93
CA GLY A 72 -18.82 -16.75 3.06
C GLY A 72 -20.01 -15.80 3.28
N LYS A 73 -19.77 -14.50 3.53
CA LYS A 73 -20.84 -13.53 3.82
C LYS A 73 -21.05 -12.49 2.71
N GLY A 74 -19.99 -12.16 1.95
CA GLY A 74 -20.05 -11.20 0.84
C GLY A 74 -19.36 -9.86 1.16
N TYR A 75 -19.77 -8.80 0.50
CA TYR A 75 -19.17 -7.46 0.62
C TYR A 75 -20.05 -6.54 1.46
N TYR A 76 -19.38 -5.70 2.27
CA TYR A 76 -20.03 -4.76 3.20
C TYR A 76 -19.37 -3.38 3.11
N VAL A 77 -20.16 -2.33 3.23
CA VAL A 77 -19.66 -0.95 3.34
C VAL A 77 -18.95 -0.79 4.69
N ILE A 78 -17.71 -0.29 4.67
CA ILE A 78 -16.92 -0.02 5.89
C ILE A 78 -16.60 1.46 6.07
N SER A 79 -16.69 2.26 5.00
CA SER A 79 -16.51 3.71 5.06
C SER A 79 -17.56 4.41 4.20
N GLU A 80 -18.04 5.56 4.68
CA GLU A 80 -18.89 6.49 3.93
C GLU A 80 -18.06 7.62 3.30
N ASP A 81 -16.75 7.67 3.55
CA ASP A 81 -15.84 8.61 2.92
C ASP A 81 -15.43 8.11 1.54
N ILE A 82 -16.09 8.63 0.53
CA ILE A 82 -15.83 8.32 -0.88
C ILE A 82 -14.76 9.23 -1.51
N ALA A 83 -14.27 10.24 -0.79
CA ALA A 83 -13.24 11.15 -1.29
C ALA A 83 -11.88 10.46 -1.38
N VAL A 84 -11.66 9.36 -0.66
CA VAL A 84 -10.44 8.56 -0.73
C VAL A 84 -10.33 7.91 -2.11
N SER A 85 -9.37 8.39 -2.91
CA SER A 85 -9.08 7.85 -4.24
C SER A 85 -8.08 6.71 -4.19
N GLN A 86 -7.13 6.76 -3.23
CA GLN A 86 -6.07 5.78 -3.03
C GLN A 86 -5.84 5.53 -1.55
N LYS A 87 -5.50 4.29 -1.21
CA LYS A 87 -5.12 3.89 0.13
C LYS A 87 -3.74 3.22 0.08
N ILE A 88 -2.81 3.70 0.88
CA ILE A 88 -1.42 3.25 0.90
C ILE A 88 -1.15 2.48 2.20
N PHE A 89 -0.59 1.29 2.06
CA PHE A 89 0.00 0.52 3.15
C PHE A 89 1.46 0.94 3.29
N LEU A 90 1.81 1.58 4.41
CA LEU A 90 3.18 2.01 4.70
C LEU A 90 3.73 1.17 5.85
N LEU A 91 4.75 0.35 5.58
CA LEU A 91 5.35 -0.54 6.55
C LEU A 91 6.79 -0.14 6.85
N PHE A 92 7.04 0.32 8.06
CA PHE A 92 8.36 0.65 8.59
C PHE A 92 8.90 -0.46 9.51
N ASP A 93 10.21 -0.43 9.73
CA ASP A 93 10.90 -1.30 10.70
C ASP A 93 10.55 -0.91 12.15
N GLU A 94 10.77 0.33 12.54
CA GLU A 94 10.47 0.86 13.87
C GLU A 94 10.09 2.34 13.80
N PHE A 95 9.58 2.89 14.89
CA PHE A 95 9.34 4.32 15.03
C PHE A 95 10.51 5.00 15.72
N ASN A 96 11.07 6.03 15.08
CA ASN A 96 12.05 6.94 15.65
C ASN A 96 11.94 8.32 14.97
N SER A 97 12.70 9.32 15.44
CA SER A 97 12.61 10.70 14.91
C SER A 97 12.88 10.79 13.40
N PHE A 98 13.82 9.99 12.88
CA PHE A 98 14.08 9.95 11.43
C PHE A 98 12.88 9.41 10.64
N LYS A 99 12.23 8.37 11.15
CA LYS A 99 11.03 7.79 10.50
C LYS A 99 9.82 8.71 10.62
N GLU A 100 9.73 9.50 11.68
CA GLU A 100 8.72 10.54 11.83
C GLU A 100 8.88 11.63 10.76
N ASP A 101 10.10 12.13 10.56
CA ASP A 101 10.41 13.13 9.51
C ASP A 101 10.14 12.57 8.12
N LEU A 102 10.52 11.30 7.86
CA LEU A 102 10.24 10.63 6.60
C LEU A 102 8.74 10.49 6.35
N TYR A 103 7.98 10.08 7.36
CA TYR A 103 6.53 9.97 7.29
C TYR A 103 5.85 11.31 7.01
N ASN A 104 6.24 12.36 7.74
CA ASN A 104 5.70 13.70 7.54
C ASN A 104 6.01 14.23 6.14
N SER A 105 7.24 14.02 5.63
CA SER A 105 7.64 14.38 4.29
C SER A 105 6.86 13.60 3.22
N PHE A 106 6.62 12.31 3.47
CA PHE A 106 5.81 11.47 2.60
C PHE A 106 4.36 11.97 2.53
N LEU A 107 3.74 12.26 3.67
CA LEU A 107 2.37 12.80 3.72
C LEU A 107 2.26 14.16 3.02
N ALA A 108 3.24 15.03 3.20
CA ALA A 108 3.25 16.36 2.56
C ALA A 108 3.29 16.28 1.03
N GLY A 109 3.87 15.21 0.47
CA GLY A 109 3.90 14.96 -0.98
C GLY A 109 2.62 14.35 -1.56
N LEU A 110 1.68 13.92 -0.71
CA LEU A 110 0.45 13.26 -1.15
C LEU A 110 -0.72 14.25 -1.25
N GLY A 111 -1.65 13.96 -2.16
CA GLY A 111 -2.90 14.72 -2.27
C GLY A 111 -3.90 14.40 -1.16
N ALA A 112 -4.84 15.31 -0.91
CA ALA A 112 -5.85 15.18 0.14
C ALA A 112 -6.77 13.92 0.00
N SER A 113 -6.83 13.32 -1.18
CA SER A 113 -7.63 12.11 -1.45
C SER A 113 -6.86 10.80 -1.21
N VAL A 114 -5.64 10.85 -0.67
CA VAL A 114 -4.82 9.67 -0.36
C VAL A 114 -4.82 9.42 1.14
N GLN A 115 -5.23 8.23 1.54
CA GLN A 115 -5.15 7.75 2.92
C GLN A 115 -3.89 6.89 3.08
N VAL A 116 -3.16 7.06 4.18
CA VAL A 116 -1.99 6.26 4.53
C VAL A 116 -2.24 5.57 5.87
N ASP A 117 -2.17 4.23 5.87
CA ASP A 117 -2.14 3.44 7.10
C ASP A 117 -0.70 3.02 7.34
N ILE A 118 -0.14 3.40 8.49
CA ILE A 118 1.23 3.09 8.87
C ILE A 118 1.28 1.90 9.82
N PHE A 119 2.25 1.01 9.60
CA PHE A 119 2.50 -0.20 10.38
C PHE A 119 3.97 -0.32 10.72
N PHE A 120 4.29 -1.07 11.79
CA PHE A 120 5.65 -1.30 12.25
C PHE A 120 5.88 -2.79 12.49
N HIS A 121 6.96 -3.35 11.97
CA HIS A 121 7.28 -4.78 12.15
C HIS A 121 8.36 -5.03 13.22
N HIS A 122 9.01 -3.98 13.76
CA HIS A 122 9.98 -4.06 14.85
C HIS A 122 11.07 -5.11 14.63
N PHE A 123 11.62 -5.19 13.41
CA PHE A 123 12.61 -6.19 12.99
C PHE A 123 12.18 -7.65 13.23
N ASN A 124 10.86 -7.90 13.36
CA ASN A 124 10.30 -9.21 13.59
C ASN A 124 9.66 -9.76 12.31
N LEU A 125 10.20 -10.88 11.80
CA LEU A 125 9.73 -11.49 10.55
C LEU A 125 8.31 -12.05 10.66
N GLU A 126 7.88 -12.55 11.82
CA GLU A 126 6.52 -13.07 12.00
C GLU A 126 5.49 -11.94 11.94
N VAL A 127 5.79 -10.81 12.59
CA VAL A 127 4.95 -9.60 12.53
C VAL A 127 4.90 -9.07 11.10
N PHE A 128 6.07 -8.98 10.42
CA PHE A 128 6.16 -8.59 9.02
C PHE A 128 5.27 -9.46 8.12
N ASN A 129 5.41 -10.78 8.24
CA ASN A 129 4.62 -11.75 7.48
C ASN A 129 3.12 -11.59 7.74
N LYS A 130 2.74 -11.46 9.02
CA LYS A 130 1.35 -11.31 9.41
C LYS A 130 0.76 -10.03 8.83
N LEU A 131 1.44 -8.88 8.99
CA LEU A 131 0.97 -7.59 8.51
C LEU A 131 0.75 -7.60 6.99
N ILE A 132 1.68 -8.18 6.22
CA ILE A 132 1.51 -8.27 4.77
C ILE A 132 0.37 -9.21 4.41
N ASN A 133 0.36 -10.44 4.96
CA ASN A 133 -0.65 -11.44 4.60
C ASN A 133 -2.09 -10.99 4.93
N ASP A 134 -2.27 -10.33 6.08
CA ASP A 134 -3.58 -9.84 6.51
C ASP A 134 -4.12 -8.70 5.62
N ASN A 135 -3.23 -8.03 4.86
CA ASN A 135 -3.55 -6.83 4.09
C ASN A 135 -3.39 -6.98 2.56
N VAL A 136 -3.15 -8.21 2.07
CA VAL A 136 -3.03 -8.46 0.62
C VAL A 136 -4.31 -8.08 -0.12
N GLY A 137 -4.21 -7.15 -1.08
CA GLY A 137 -5.33 -6.73 -1.94
C GLY A 137 -6.28 -5.72 -1.27
N ASP A 138 -5.91 -5.14 -0.12
CA ASP A 138 -6.73 -4.14 0.59
C ASP A 138 -6.23 -2.70 0.36
N TYR A 139 -5.12 -2.54 -0.35
CA TYR A 139 -4.48 -1.26 -0.60
C TYR A 139 -4.22 -1.02 -2.08
N SER A 140 -4.20 0.25 -2.46
CA SER A 140 -3.84 0.69 -3.81
C SER A 140 -2.35 0.51 -4.06
N TYR A 141 -1.52 0.80 -3.04
CA TYR A 141 -0.07 0.66 -3.08
C TYR A 141 0.48 0.18 -1.74
N TYR A 142 1.64 -0.48 -1.79
CA TYR A 142 2.40 -0.99 -0.65
C TYR A 142 3.79 -0.36 -0.68
N VAL A 143 4.11 0.41 0.33
CA VAL A 143 5.41 1.06 0.52
C VAL A 143 6.07 0.38 1.71
N ILE A 144 7.14 -0.37 1.47
CA ILE A 144 7.67 -1.34 2.43
C ILE A 144 9.15 -1.09 2.69
N MET A 145 9.51 -1.07 3.96
CA MET A 145 10.88 -1.05 4.47
C MET A 145 11.21 -2.45 5.02
N PRO A 146 11.97 -3.30 4.29
CA PRO A 146 12.19 -4.69 4.68
C PRO A 146 13.26 -4.88 5.77
N ALA A 147 14.12 -3.87 6.03
CA ALA A 147 15.13 -3.83 7.09
C ALA A 147 16.03 -5.08 7.19
N ASN A 148 16.50 -5.62 6.08
CA ASN A 148 17.36 -6.83 5.99
C ASN A 148 16.78 -8.09 6.67
N LEU A 149 15.47 -8.17 6.84
CA LEU A 149 14.82 -9.38 7.34
C LEU A 149 14.97 -10.53 6.32
N LYS A 150 15.71 -11.57 6.69
CA LYS A 150 15.86 -12.76 5.85
C LYS A 150 14.51 -13.42 5.60
N GLY A 151 14.13 -13.59 4.34
CA GLY A 151 12.84 -14.16 3.94
C GLY A 151 11.73 -13.13 3.69
N ALA A 152 11.95 -11.84 3.96
CA ALA A 152 10.98 -10.78 3.67
C ALA A 152 10.61 -10.74 2.18
N GLU A 153 11.58 -10.98 1.28
CA GLU A 153 11.38 -11.02 -0.17
C GLU A 153 10.32 -12.03 -0.60
N THR A 154 10.30 -13.20 0.03
CA THR A 154 9.31 -14.26 -0.26
C THR A 154 7.88 -13.82 0.05
N VAL A 155 7.72 -12.99 1.07
CA VAL A 155 6.40 -12.47 1.49
C VAL A 155 5.99 -11.29 0.63
N ILE A 156 6.93 -10.39 0.32
CA ILE A 156 6.70 -9.23 -0.57
C ILE A 156 6.22 -9.71 -1.95
N LYS A 157 6.79 -10.79 -2.49
CA LYS A 157 6.38 -11.38 -3.78
C LYS A 157 4.94 -11.91 -3.85
N ARG A 158 4.24 -11.97 -2.74
CA ARG A 158 2.79 -12.28 -2.72
C ARG A 158 1.91 -11.08 -3.06
N LEU A 159 2.47 -9.88 -2.98
CA LEU A 159 1.79 -8.65 -3.35
C LEU A 159 1.83 -8.44 -4.86
N PRO A 160 0.88 -7.69 -5.45
CA PRO A 160 0.94 -7.32 -6.87
C PRO A 160 2.19 -6.49 -7.17
N ASN A 161 3.06 -6.97 -8.07
CA ASN A 161 4.36 -6.35 -8.36
C ASN A 161 4.26 -4.87 -8.78
N ASP A 162 3.22 -4.52 -9.51
CA ASP A 162 2.96 -3.16 -9.99
C ASP A 162 2.51 -2.17 -8.91
N LYS A 163 2.32 -2.67 -7.67
CA LYS A 163 1.84 -1.87 -6.53
C LYS A 163 2.83 -1.78 -5.38
N VAL A 164 4.00 -2.37 -5.50
CA VAL A 164 5.01 -2.44 -4.43
C VAL A 164 6.14 -1.45 -4.68
N TYR A 165 6.51 -0.71 -3.64
CA TYR A 165 7.66 0.19 -3.59
C TYR A 165 8.50 -0.15 -2.38
N ILE A 166 9.81 -0.26 -2.57
CA ILE A 166 10.76 -0.58 -1.49
C ILE A 166 11.44 0.68 -0.99
N LEU A 167 11.54 0.82 0.33
CA LEU A 167 12.23 1.93 0.98
C LEU A 167 13.46 1.47 1.76
N ASP A 168 14.43 2.40 1.91
CA ASP A 168 15.59 2.37 2.80
C ASP A 168 16.69 1.40 2.36
N GLN A 169 16.40 0.13 2.17
CA GLN A 169 17.40 -0.87 1.83
C GLN A 169 16.98 -1.71 0.64
N MET A 170 17.93 -1.98 -0.23
CA MET A 170 17.74 -2.79 -1.42
C MET A 170 18.51 -4.10 -1.30
N SER A 171 17.80 -5.23 -1.40
CA SER A 171 18.42 -6.54 -1.61
C SER A 171 18.42 -6.92 -3.10
N SER A 172 19.31 -7.84 -3.49
CA SER A 172 19.35 -8.35 -4.86
C SER A 172 18.05 -9.02 -5.31
N GLU A 173 17.32 -9.60 -4.36
CA GLU A 173 16.05 -10.30 -4.59
C GLU A 173 14.86 -9.36 -4.82
N LEU A 174 15.02 -8.06 -4.53
CA LEU A 174 13.98 -7.03 -4.65
C LEU A 174 14.28 -6.00 -5.74
N MET A 175 15.31 -6.20 -6.58
CA MET A 175 15.71 -5.26 -7.63
C MET A 175 14.64 -5.04 -8.71
N GLU A 176 13.66 -5.92 -8.81
CA GLU A 176 12.53 -5.80 -9.74
C GLU A 176 11.52 -4.71 -9.33
N TYR A 177 11.54 -4.29 -8.06
CA TYR A 177 10.62 -3.28 -7.54
C TYR A 177 11.20 -1.87 -7.62
N PRO A 178 10.35 -0.85 -7.92
CA PRO A 178 10.74 0.54 -7.73
C PRO A 178 11.19 0.77 -6.28
N SER A 179 12.33 1.46 -6.11
CA SER A 179 12.92 1.62 -4.78
C SER A 179 13.54 2.98 -4.57
N ILE A 180 13.48 3.45 -3.33
CA ILE A 180 14.22 4.61 -2.82
C ILE A 180 15.06 4.12 -1.65
N TYR A 181 16.38 4.16 -1.79
CA TYR A 181 17.31 3.66 -0.78
C TYR A 181 18.54 4.56 -0.65
N GLN A 182 19.17 4.49 0.52
CA GLN A 182 20.43 5.16 0.78
C GLN A 182 21.59 4.29 0.27
N ASN A 183 22.41 4.84 -0.60
CA ASN A 183 23.60 4.14 -1.07
C ASN A 183 24.81 4.42 -0.16
N PHE A 184 24.73 3.94 1.08
CA PHE A 184 25.77 4.15 2.11
C PHE A 184 27.18 3.88 1.60
N LYS A 185 27.39 2.84 0.79
CA LYS A 185 28.72 2.52 0.26
C LYS A 185 29.25 3.64 -0.63
N LYS A 186 28.42 4.18 -1.50
CA LYS A 186 28.79 5.30 -2.37
C LYS A 186 28.99 6.56 -1.56
N ASP A 187 28.06 6.86 -0.65
CA ASP A 187 28.08 8.10 0.14
C ASP A 187 29.31 8.15 1.08
N ILE A 188 29.65 7.02 1.74
CA ILE A 188 30.88 6.90 2.55
C ILE A 188 32.12 7.05 1.68
N TYR A 189 32.17 6.39 0.52
CA TYR A 189 33.30 6.47 -0.40
C TYR A 189 33.53 7.92 -0.88
N GLU A 190 32.48 8.60 -1.34
CA GLU A 190 32.54 9.98 -1.79
C GLU A 190 32.91 10.93 -0.65
N GLY A 191 32.37 10.73 0.56
CA GLY A 191 32.70 11.51 1.75
C GLY A 191 34.17 11.35 2.15
N LEU A 192 34.71 10.12 2.11
CA LEU A 192 36.12 9.86 2.36
C LEU A 192 37.03 10.48 1.30
N LEU A 193 36.63 10.45 0.03
CA LEU A 193 37.37 11.13 -1.06
C LEU A 193 37.39 12.63 -0.86
N ALA A 194 36.25 13.25 -0.54
CA ALA A 194 36.16 14.69 -0.28
C ALA A 194 37.02 15.10 0.93
N GLY A 195 37.06 14.27 1.96
CA GLY A 195 37.88 14.47 3.17
C GLY A 195 39.34 14.00 3.06
N HIS A 196 39.78 13.51 1.91
CA HIS A 196 41.09 12.85 1.76
C HIS A 196 42.30 13.69 2.22
N LYS A 197 42.29 15.01 1.98
CA LYS A 197 43.37 15.92 2.41
C LYS A 197 43.49 15.98 3.94
N GLN A 198 42.36 15.95 4.66
CA GLN A 198 42.31 15.94 6.12
C GLN A 198 42.71 14.57 6.65
N ILE A 199 42.22 13.49 6.05
CA ILE A 199 42.48 12.10 6.45
C ILE A 199 43.98 11.77 6.38
N LYS A 200 44.70 12.25 5.37
CA LYS A 200 46.15 12.06 5.23
C LYS A 200 47.00 12.54 6.43
N ASN A 201 46.49 13.44 7.23
CA ASN A 201 47.16 13.96 8.38
C ASN A 201 47.13 12.99 9.59
N TYR A 202 46.34 11.94 9.51
CA TYR A 202 46.17 10.93 10.58
C TYR A 202 46.87 9.62 10.21
N LYS A 203 47.54 9.03 11.21
CA LYS A 203 48.28 7.75 11.06
C LYS A 203 47.39 6.51 11.22
N LYS A 204 46.18 6.65 11.75
CA LYS A 204 45.29 5.53 12.07
C LYS A 204 43.85 5.95 11.89
N ALA A 205 43.04 5.07 11.28
CA ALA A 205 41.57 5.14 11.26
C ALA A 205 41.02 4.08 12.23
N ILE A 206 40.02 4.46 13.03
CA ILE A 206 39.33 3.54 13.95
C ILE A 206 37.86 3.47 13.46
N ASN A 207 37.43 2.27 13.17
CA ASN A 207 36.01 1.99 12.94
C ASN A 207 35.38 1.61 14.28
N LEU A 208 34.40 2.37 14.73
CA LEU A 208 33.63 2.05 15.93
C LEU A 208 32.39 1.25 15.47
N GLU A 209 32.41 -0.03 15.75
CA GLU A 209 31.19 -0.84 15.60
C GLU A 209 30.23 -0.51 16.74
N PRO A 210 28.91 -0.40 16.45
CA PRO A 210 27.95 -0.26 17.53
C PRO A 210 28.03 -1.48 18.44
N THR A 211 28.27 -1.25 19.73
CA THR A 211 28.16 -2.31 20.73
C THR A 211 26.70 -2.76 20.78
N ASN A 212 26.45 -3.99 20.36
CA ASN A 212 25.17 -4.64 20.61
C ASN A 212 25.01 -4.79 22.14
N ASN A 213 24.21 -3.92 22.74
CA ASN A 213 23.64 -4.12 24.05
C ASN A 213 22.27 -4.74 23.95
#